data_be5f8a57ed9553e88e9c707a21d00020
#
_entry.id   be5f8a57ed9553e88e9c707a21d00020
#
_cell.length_a   1.000
_cell.length_b   1.000
_cell.length_c   1.000
_cell.angle_alpha   90.00
_cell.angle_beta   90.00
_cell.angle_gamma   90.00
#
_symmetry.space_group_name_H-M   'P 1'
#
loop_
_entity.id
_entity.type
_entity.pdbx_description
1 polymer ?
#
loop_
_entity_poly.entity_id
_entity_poly.type
_entity_poly.pdbx_seq_one_letter_code
_entity_poly.pdbx_strand_id
1 'polypeptide(L)' 'MNVDYLRKMRAPFVRWLEEIVETNAPRIAVEVEELADLLNVVVEGAIIQSKALRDESLMGKQTRQYRNYIKLLFGA' A
#
# COMPACT_ATOMS: atom_id res chain seq x y z
N MET A 1 -18.03 -4.91 -5.06
CA MET A 1 -16.93 -5.41 -4.22
C MET A 1 -17.41 -5.59 -2.80
N ASN A 2 -17.01 -6.66 -2.14
CA ASN A 2 -17.46 -7.00 -0.79
C ASN A 2 -16.72 -6.15 0.25
N VAL A 3 -17.48 -5.46 1.10
CA VAL A 3 -16.90 -4.62 2.17
C VAL A 3 -16.08 -5.45 3.17
N ASP A 4 -16.55 -6.65 3.50
CA ASP A 4 -15.82 -7.52 4.42
C ASP A 4 -14.47 -7.96 3.85
N TYR A 5 -14.40 -8.20 2.55
CA TYR A 5 -13.15 -8.52 1.87
C TYR A 5 -12.14 -7.38 2.02
N LEU A 6 -12.58 -6.14 1.80
CA LEU A 6 -11.71 -4.97 1.95
C LEU A 6 -11.20 -4.81 3.37
N ARG A 7 -12.06 -5.03 4.36
CA ARG A 7 -11.66 -4.96 5.77
C ARG A 7 -10.63 -6.02 6.11
N LYS A 8 -10.81 -7.24 5.61
CA LYS A 8 -9.84 -8.34 5.82
C LYS A 8 -8.50 -8.04 5.16
N MET A 9 -8.52 -7.44 3.98
CA MET A 9 -7.28 -7.06 3.28
C MET A 9 -6.55 -5.93 3.98
N ARG A 10 -7.27 -5.02 4.63
CA ARG A 10 -6.68 -3.90 5.37
C ARG A 10 -5.86 -4.35 6.58
N ALA A 11 -6.37 -5.32 7.33
CA ALA A 11 -5.80 -5.69 8.63
C ALA A 11 -4.30 -6.02 8.61
N PRO A 12 -3.80 -6.90 7.72
CA PRO A 12 -2.36 -7.19 7.71
C PRO A 12 -1.51 -5.98 7.31
N PHE A 13 -2.01 -5.10 6.46
CA PHE A 13 -1.29 -3.90 6.06
C PHE A 13 -1.23 -2.90 7.21
N VAL A 14 -2.31 -2.76 7.96
CA VAL A 14 -2.34 -1.89 9.15
C VAL A 14 -1.30 -2.36 10.17
N ARG A 15 -1.24 -3.66 10.45
CA ARG A 15 -0.26 -4.20 11.39
C ARG A 15 1.17 -3.94 10.94
N TRP A 16 1.46 -4.15 9.67
CA TRP A 16 2.77 -3.88 9.11
C TRP A 16 3.16 -2.41 9.26
N LEU A 17 2.23 -1.51 8.93
CA LEU A 17 2.48 -0.07 9.03
C LEU A 17 2.62 0.40 10.49
N GLU A 18 1.84 -0.17 11.40
CA GLU A 18 1.97 0.14 12.83
C GLU A 18 3.36 -0.22 13.35
N GLU A 19 3.92 -1.34 12.92
CA GLU A 19 5.28 -1.74 13.28
C GLU A 19 6.31 -0.72 12.77
N ILE A 20 6.12 -0.20 11.57
CA ILE A 20 7.02 0.83 11.02
C ILE A 20 6.91 2.11 11.84
N VAL A 21 5.70 2.54 12.20
CA VAL A 21 5.47 3.77 12.98
C VAL A 21 6.09 3.66 14.37
N GLU A 22 6.08 2.49 14.99
CA GLU A 22 6.69 2.28 16.31
C GLU A 22 8.19 2.56 16.33
N THR A 23 8.86 2.31 15.20
CA THR A 23 10.31 2.47 15.11
C THR A 23 10.75 3.72 14.36
N ASN A 24 9.86 4.30 13.56
CA ASN A 24 10.19 5.44 12.69
C ASN A 24 9.04 6.45 12.69
N ALA A 25 9.29 7.68 13.11
CA ALA A 25 8.29 8.73 13.02
C ALA A 25 8.11 9.16 11.55
N PRO A 26 6.87 9.32 11.07
CA PRO A 26 6.66 9.81 9.72
C PRO A 26 7.02 11.30 9.60
N ARG A 27 7.47 11.72 8.43
CA ARG A 27 7.86 13.11 8.16
C ARG A 27 6.68 14.05 8.11
N ILE A 28 5.50 13.52 7.79
CA ILE A 28 4.24 14.25 7.81
C ILE A 28 3.22 13.44 8.59
N ALA A 29 2.17 14.09 9.06
CA ALA A 29 1.10 13.39 9.77
C ALA A 29 0.37 12.44 8.82
N VAL A 30 0.25 11.18 9.21
CA VAL A 30 -0.42 10.15 8.40
C VAL A 30 -1.33 9.30 9.27
N GLU A 31 -2.39 8.79 8.66
CA GLU A 31 -3.25 7.80 9.26
C GLU A 31 -2.87 6.42 8.71
N VAL A 32 -2.52 5.49 9.59
CA VAL A 32 -2.10 4.15 9.19
C VAL A 32 -3.16 3.45 8.34
N GLU A 33 -4.43 3.61 8.70
CA GLU A 33 -5.52 2.99 7.94
C GLU A 33 -5.61 3.54 6.52
N GLU A 34 -5.40 4.84 6.35
CA GLU A 34 -5.40 5.45 5.01
C GLU A 34 -4.22 4.96 4.16
N LEU A 35 -3.04 4.79 4.79
CA LEU A 35 -1.89 4.22 4.09
C LEU A 35 -2.14 2.78 3.67
N ALA A 36 -2.80 1.99 4.52
CA ALA A 36 -3.17 0.61 4.19
C ALA A 36 -4.17 0.57 3.03
N ASP A 37 -5.15 1.47 3.04
CA ASP A 37 -6.13 1.57 1.96
C ASP A 37 -5.47 1.99 0.64
N LEU A 38 -4.50 2.89 0.69
CA LEU A 38 -3.73 3.28 -0.50
C LEU A 38 -3.00 2.08 -1.10
N LEU A 39 -2.40 1.22 -0.26
CA LEU A 39 -1.75 0.01 -0.77
C LEU A 39 -2.75 -0.90 -1.50
N ASN A 40 -3.96 -1.06 -0.97
CA ASN A 40 -5.00 -1.81 -1.65
C ASN A 40 -5.38 -1.20 -3.00
N VAL A 41 -5.48 0.13 -3.07
CA VAL A 41 -5.75 0.83 -4.33
C VAL A 41 -4.63 0.57 -5.35
N VAL A 42 -3.38 0.63 -4.91
CA VAL A 42 -2.22 0.38 -5.77
C VAL A 42 -2.26 -1.05 -6.32
N VAL A 43 -2.50 -2.04 -5.46
CA VAL A 43 -2.53 -3.44 -5.86
C VAL A 43 -3.69 -3.70 -6.83
N GLU A 44 -4.88 -3.25 -6.50
CA GLU A 44 -6.05 -3.47 -7.36
C GLU A 44 -5.91 -2.74 -8.70
N GLY A 45 -5.42 -1.50 -8.68
CA GLY A 45 -5.18 -0.75 -9.91
C GLY A 45 -4.13 -1.42 -10.78
N ALA A 46 -3.06 -1.94 -10.18
CA ALA A 46 -2.02 -2.66 -10.90
C ALA A 46 -2.55 -3.94 -11.54
N ILE A 47 -3.43 -4.67 -10.85
CA ILE A 47 -4.07 -5.87 -11.41
C ILE A 47 -4.89 -5.51 -12.65
N ILE A 48 -5.72 -4.48 -12.55
CA ILE A 48 -6.57 -4.03 -13.66
C ILE A 48 -5.73 -3.59 -14.84
N GLN A 49 -4.71 -2.77 -14.60
CA GLN A 49 -3.83 -2.27 -15.66
C GLN A 49 -3.02 -3.38 -16.30
N SER A 50 -2.53 -4.34 -15.51
CA SER A 50 -1.78 -5.49 -16.02
C SER A 50 -2.60 -6.29 -17.01
N LYS A 51 -3.88 -6.51 -16.70
CA LYS A 51 -4.79 -7.23 -17.60
C LYS A 51 -5.12 -6.41 -18.83
N ALA A 52 -5.44 -5.12 -18.68
CA ALA A 52 -5.82 -4.25 -19.78
C ALA A 52 -4.67 -4.07 -20.78
N LEU A 53 -3.44 -3.90 -20.28
CA LEU A 53 -2.26 -3.65 -21.10
C LEU A 53 -1.47 -4.91 -21.42
N ARG A 54 -1.87 -6.06 -20.87
CA ARG A 54 -1.15 -7.34 -21.01
C ARG A 54 0.31 -7.22 -20.61
N ASP A 55 0.54 -6.53 -19.48
CA ASP A 55 1.88 -6.28 -18.96
C ASP A 55 1.95 -6.72 -17.51
N GLU A 56 2.49 -7.92 -17.27
CA GLU A 56 2.60 -8.52 -15.95
C GLU A 56 3.59 -7.77 -15.05
N SER A 57 4.48 -6.95 -15.61
CA SER A 57 5.48 -6.22 -14.83
C SER A 57 4.90 -5.06 -14.04
N LEU A 58 3.67 -4.62 -14.33
CA LEU A 58 3.06 -3.45 -13.70
C LEU A 58 2.84 -3.63 -12.19
N MET A 59 2.52 -4.84 -11.74
CA MET A 59 2.36 -5.10 -10.31
C MET A 59 3.64 -4.77 -9.54
N GLY A 60 4.77 -5.27 -10.00
CA GLY A 60 6.07 -5.00 -9.38
C GLY A 60 6.46 -3.53 -9.46
N LYS A 61 6.20 -2.88 -10.60
CA LYS A 61 6.51 -1.46 -10.78
C LYS A 61 5.72 -0.57 -9.83
N GLN A 62 4.41 -0.81 -9.70
CA GLN A 62 3.56 0.01 -8.86
C GLN A 62 3.79 -0.24 -7.37
N THR A 63 4.00 -1.48 -6.96
CA THR A 63 4.31 -1.78 -5.56
C THR A 63 5.68 -1.22 -5.17
N ARG A 64 6.64 -1.16 -6.08
CA ARG A 64 7.94 -0.51 -5.84
C ARG A 64 7.75 0.99 -5.59
N GLN A 65 6.88 1.66 -6.33
CA GLN A 65 6.60 3.08 -6.12
C GLN A 65 5.97 3.32 -4.75
N TYR A 66 5.04 2.45 -4.34
CA TYR A 66 4.47 2.54 -2.99
C TYR A 66 5.56 2.35 -1.93
N ARG A 67 6.44 1.36 -2.08
CA ARG A 67 7.54 1.13 -1.16
C ARG A 67 8.46 2.35 -1.07
N ASN A 68 8.76 2.97 -2.20
CA ASN A 68 9.59 4.18 -2.22
C ASN A 68 8.93 5.32 -1.46
N TYR A 69 7.63 5.49 -1.63
CA TYR A 69 6.86 6.49 -0.88
C TYR A 69 6.97 6.24 0.63
N ILE A 70 6.78 5.00 1.07
CA ILE A 70 6.89 4.64 2.49
C ILE A 70 8.29 4.94 3.02
N LYS A 71 9.34 4.62 2.26
CA LYS A 71 10.72 4.93 2.65
C LYS A 71 10.92 6.42 2.83
N LEU A 72 10.44 7.23 1.90
CA LEU A 72 10.55 8.69 2.00
C LEU A 72 9.76 9.23 3.18
N LEU A 73 8.57 8.71 3.41
CA LEU A 73 7.68 9.15 4.47
C LEU A 73 8.27 8.88 5.86
N PHE A 74 8.91 7.74 6.05
CA PHE A 74 9.47 7.34 7.36
C PHE A 74 10.98 7.56 7.46
N GLY A 75 11.58 8.18 6.49
CA GLY A 75 12.99 8.55 6.54
C GLY A 75 13.97 7.36 6.47
N ALA A 76 13.52 6.24 5.94
CA ALA A 76 14.37 5.05 5.83
C ALA A 76 15.26 5.09 4.61
#